data_1b64231be1161f8859b92f64aa604296
#
_entry.id   1b64231be1161f8859b92f64aa604296
#
_cell.length_a   1.000
_cell.length_b   1.000
_cell.length_c   1.000
_cell.angle_alpha   90.00
_cell.angle_beta   90.00
_cell.angle_gamma   90.00
#
_symmetry.space_group_name_H-M   'P 1'
#
loop_
_entity.id
_entity.type
_entity.pdbx_description
1 polymer ?
#
loop_
_entity_poly.entity_id
_entity_poly.type
_entity_poly.pdbx_seq_one_letter_code
_entity_poly.pdbx_strand_id
1 'polypeptide(L)'
;MARTNIPMVINLRQNKNDESTAYGKYFAEVDSKEPLNLKGFAKHMTSHGKIADYQMCVLVLGQVVDCMTELLSQGQPVKLDGLGTFYPSVDGQKLGKANLADAVASGPDAMINGIKINFNPENSKGEQLTSRAFKDQCIFEFGYLVESEVRTVAGKQKRFQKKTPLTYVLAPTADQQGNG
;
A
#
# COMPACT_ATOMS: atom_id res chain seq x y z
N MET A 1 -20.35 0.12 -10.35
CA MET A 1 -19.47 1.32 -10.25
C MET A 1 -18.92 1.65 -11.62
N ALA A 2 -18.82 2.95 -11.98
CA ALA A 2 -18.18 3.35 -13.23
C ALA A 2 -16.68 3.04 -13.13
N ARG A 3 -16.12 2.31 -14.12
CA ARG A 3 -14.69 2.09 -14.23
C ARG A 3 -14.01 3.45 -14.40
N THR A 4 -12.90 3.67 -13.69
CA THR A 4 -12.09 4.87 -13.91
C THR A 4 -11.39 4.71 -15.25
N ASN A 5 -11.40 5.77 -16.08
CA ASN A 5 -10.62 5.78 -17.33
C ASN A 5 -9.13 6.10 -17.11
N ILE A 6 -8.73 6.28 -15.86
CA ILE A 6 -7.33 6.58 -15.49
C ILE A 6 -6.62 5.25 -15.21
N PRO A 7 -5.60 4.88 -15.98
CA PRO A 7 -4.88 3.64 -15.78
C PRO A 7 -4.02 3.68 -14.52
N MET A 8 -3.88 2.52 -13.90
CA MET A 8 -2.86 2.27 -12.87
C MET A 8 -1.53 2.00 -13.57
N VAL A 9 -0.55 2.85 -13.33
CA VAL A 9 0.78 2.71 -13.93
C VAL A 9 1.55 1.58 -13.24
N ILE A 10 2.05 0.64 -14.03
CA ILE A 10 2.83 -0.51 -13.57
C ILE A 10 4.27 -0.36 -14.04
N ASN A 11 5.17 -0.33 -13.09
CA ASN A 11 6.61 -0.32 -13.31
C ASN A 11 7.15 -1.74 -13.35
N LEU A 12 8.29 -1.91 -13.99
CA LEU A 12 9.04 -3.16 -13.98
C LEU A 12 10.33 -2.99 -13.17
N ARG A 13 10.61 -3.95 -12.30
CA ARG A 13 11.85 -4.03 -11.53
C ARG A 13 12.52 -5.37 -11.74
N GLN A 14 13.79 -5.36 -12.08
CA GLN A 14 14.60 -6.56 -12.17
C GLN A 14 15.04 -7.04 -10.78
N ASN A 15 14.90 -8.33 -10.52
CA ASN A 15 15.48 -8.96 -9.33
C ASN A 15 17.00 -9.11 -9.55
N LYS A 16 17.77 -8.38 -8.74
CA LYS A 16 19.25 -8.40 -8.74
C LYS A 16 19.83 -9.23 -7.58
N ASN A 17 19.00 -10.02 -6.87
CA ASN A 17 19.48 -10.93 -5.85
C ASN A 17 19.97 -12.23 -6.52
N ASP A 18 21.26 -12.42 -6.55
CA ASP A 18 21.95 -13.56 -7.16
C ASP A 18 21.73 -14.89 -6.43
N GLU A 19 21.36 -14.86 -5.15
CA GLU A 19 20.95 -16.04 -4.38
C GLU A 19 19.52 -16.52 -4.69
N SER A 20 18.75 -15.72 -5.44
CA SER A 20 17.34 -16.04 -5.75
C SER A 20 17.22 -16.84 -7.04
N THR A 21 16.38 -17.88 -7.04
CA THR A 21 15.96 -18.61 -8.26
C THR A 21 15.25 -17.73 -9.29
N ALA A 22 14.88 -16.52 -8.90
CA ALA A 22 14.26 -15.52 -9.75
C ALA A 22 15.26 -14.40 -10.17
N TYR A 23 16.57 -14.61 -10.01
CA TYR A 23 17.58 -13.67 -10.46
C TYR A 23 17.41 -13.30 -11.94
N GLY A 24 17.55 -12.03 -12.25
CA GLY A 24 17.42 -11.52 -13.61
C GLY A 24 15.97 -11.36 -14.11
N LYS A 25 14.95 -11.95 -13.45
CA LYS A 25 13.55 -11.82 -13.85
C LYS A 25 12.99 -10.45 -13.48
N TYR A 26 12.03 -9.97 -14.27
CA TYR A 26 11.34 -8.71 -14.04
C TYR A 26 10.02 -8.93 -13.31
N PHE A 27 9.76 -8.10 -12.33
CA PHE A 27 8.54 -8.12 -11.51
C PHE A 27 7.78 -6.81 -11.66
N ALA A 28 6.46 -6.91 -11.69
CA ALA A 28 5.57 -5.77 -11.73
C ALA A 28 5.43 -5.14 -10.33
N GLU A 29 5.50 -3.82 -10.26
CA GLU A 29 5.19 -3.03 -9.07
C GLU A 29 4.31 -1.83 -9.44
N VAL A 30 3.41 -1.43 -8.55
CA VAL A 30 2.56 -0.25 -8.78
C VAL A 30 3.41 1.01 -8.68
N ASP A 31 3.22 1.95 -9.62
CA ASP A 31 3.78 3.30 -9.50
C ASP A 31 2.98 4.09 -8.45
N SER A 32 3.35 3.90 -7.18
CA SER A 32 2.64 4.53 -6.06
C SER A 32 2.76 6.04 -6.11
N LYS A 33 1.62 6.70 -6.09
CA LYS A 33 1.49 8.16 -5.95
C LYS A 33 1.59 8.55 -4.48
N GLU A 34 1.79 9.85 -4.22
CA GLU A 34 1.73 10.38 -2.86
C GLU A 34 0.34 10.12 -2.25
N PRO A 35 0.29 9.69 -0.98
CA PRO A 35 -0.97 9.45 -0.30
C PRO A 35 -1.80 10.74 -0.20
N LEU A 36 -3.09 10.64 -0.47
CA LEU A 36 -4.01 11.73 -0.17
C LEU A 36 -4.21 11.81 1.35
N ASN A 37 -4.00 12.99 1.91
CA ASN A 37 -4.41 13.26 3.28
C ASN A 37 -5.94 13.44 3.35
N LEU A 38 -6.48 13.55 4.58
CA LEU A 38 -7.91 13.70 4.83
C LEU A 38 -8.54 14.85 4.02
N LYS A 39 -7.88 16.01 3.97
CA LYS A 39 -8.36 17.18 3.20
C LYS A 39 -8.37 16.93 1.70
N GLY A 40 -7.33 16.29 1.17
CA GLY A 40 -7.24 15.89 -0.24
C GLY A 40 -8.33 14.87 -0.60
N PHE A 41 -8.59 13.92 0.30
CA PHE A 41 -9.65 12.93 0.10
C PHE A 41 -11.05 13.59 0.17
N ALA A 42 -11.31 14.50 1.12
CA ALA A 42 -12.55 15.27 1.18
C ALA A 42 -12.79 16.08 -0.10
N LYS A 43 -11.74 16.73 -0.65
CA LYS A 43 -11.82 17.42 -1.93
C LYS A 43 -12.17 16.48 -3.09
N HIS A 44 -11.60 15.29 -3.11
CA HIS A 44 -11.94 14.28 -4.10
C HIS A 44 -13.41 13.83 -3.99
N MET A 45 -13.93 13.62 -2.76
CA MET A 45 -15.34 13.25 -2.54
C MET A 45 -16.30 14.30 -3.12
N THR A 46 -16.03 15.59 -2.92
CA THR A 46 -16.88 16.66 -3.45
C THR A 46 -16.86 16.76 -4.97
N SER A 47 -15.79 16.30 -5.64
CA SER A 47 -15.70 16.31 -7.10
C SER A 47 -16.68 15.32 -7.78
N HIS A 48 -17.24 14.36 -7.04
CA HIS A 48 -18.27 13.44 -7.55
C HIS A 48 -19.69 14.01 -7.57
N GLY A 49 -19.88 15.24 -7.10
CA GLY A 49 -21.17 15.95 -7.15
C GLY A 49 -22.29 15.42 -6.27
N LYS A 50 -22.05 14.36 -5.49
CA LYS A 50 -23.06 13.77 -4.57
C LYS A 50 -23.09 14.47 -3.21
N ILE A 51 -21.98 15.03 -2.77
CA ILE A 51 -21.82 15.78 -1.53
C ILE A 51 -21.21 17.13 -1.93
N ALA A 52 -21.98 18.20 -1.72
CA ALA A 52 -21.59 19.54 -2.17
C ALA A 52 -20.66 20.27 -1.18
N ASP A 53 -20.73 19.93 0.12
CA ASP A 53 -20.02 20.65 1.17
C ASP A 53 -18.69 19.98 1.55
N TYR A 54 -17.59 20.65 1.20
CA TYR A 54 -16.23 20.23 1.54
C TYR A 54 -16.01 20.20 3.07
N GLN A 55 -16.51 21.20 3.80
CA GLN A 55 -16.29 21.29 5.24
C GLN A 55 -17.01 20.16 5.96
N MET A 56 -18.20 19.79 5.50
CA MET A 56 -18.92 18.64 6.01
C MET A 56 -18.14 17.33 5.76
N CYS A 57 -17.55 17.14 4.58
CA CYS A 57 -16.69 15.98 4.30
C CYS A 57 -15.49 15.91 5.26
N VAL A 58 -14.82 17.03 5.49
CA VAL A 58 -13.68 17.08 6.43
C VAL A 58 -14.12 16.73 7.85
N LEU A 59 -15.24 17.29 8.30
CA LEU A 59 -15.79 17.02 9.64
C LEU A 59 -16.12 15.53 9.83
N VAL A 60 -16.90 14.96 8.90
CA VAL A 60 -17.32 13.55 8.98
C VAL A 60 -16.12 12.60 8.91
N LEU A 61 -15.17 12.84 8.01
CA LEU A 61 -13.95 12.00 7.92
C LEU A 61 -13.09 12.12 9.18
N GLY A 62 -12.99 13.31 9.77
CA GLY A 62 -12.31 13.50 11.05
C GLY A 62 -12.96 12.68 12.16
N GLN A 63 -14.29 12.78 12.29
CA GLN A 63 -15.05 12.01 13.27
C GLN A 63 -14.92 10.49 13.08
N VAL A 64 -14.89 10.01 11.82
CA VAL A 64 -14.65 8.59 11.53
C VAL A 64 -13.27 8.14 12.06
N VAL A 65 -12.21 8.93 11.83
CA VAL A 65 -10.87 8.63 12.33
C VAL A 65 -10.83 8.57 13.85
N ASP A 66 -11.44 9.55 14.53
CA ASP A 66 -11.48 9.63 15.99
C ASP A 66 -12.23 8.43 16.59
N CYS A 67 -13.44 8.15 16.10
CA CYS A 67 -14.24 7.01 16.57
C CYS A 67 -13.59 5.66 16.28
N MET A 68 -12.96 5.49 15.11
CA MET A 68 -12.24 4.26 14.81
C MET A 68 -11.05 4.06 15.76
N THR A 69 -10.31 5.12 16.04
CA THR A 69 -9.16 5.06 16.96
C THR A 69 -9.63 4.67 18.37
N GLU A 70 -10.72 5.23 18.84
CA GLU A 70 -11.31 4.89 20.14
C GLU A 70 -11.72 3.41 20.19
N LEU A 71 -12.53 2.94 19.25
CA LEU A 71 -13.04 1.56 19.23
C LEU A 71 -11.90 0.53 19.10
N LEU A 72 -10.95 0.78 18.19
CA LEU A 72 -9.82 -0.12 17.98
C LEU A 72 -8.89 -0.18 19.20
N SER A 73 -8.73 0.93 19.95
CA SER A 73 -7.96 0.94 21.20
C SER A 73 -8.59 0.11 22.30
N GLN A 74 -9.91 -0.08 22.26
CA GLN A 74 -10.67 -0.95 23.16
C GLN A 74 -10.70 -2.42 22.70
N GLY A 75 -10.04 -2.76 21.59
CA GLY A 75 -10.03 -4.10 21.02
C GLY A 75 -11.27 -4.40 20.15
N GLN A 76 -12.13 -3.41 19.89
CA GLN A 76 -13.35 -3.57 19.09
C GLN A 76 -13.02 -3.47 17.59
N PRO A 77 -13.20 -4.54 16.78
CA PRO A 77 -13.09 -4.44 15.33
C PRO A 77 -14.17 -3.53 14.74
N VAL A 78 -13.79 -2.78 13.68
CA VAL A 78 -14.70 -1.89 12.95
C VAL A 78 -14.84 -2.35 11.52
N LYS A 79 -16.04 -2.71 11.11
CA LYS A 79 -16.38 -3.05 9.73
C LYS A 79 -16.97 -1.84 9.03
N LEU A 80 -16.39 -1.46 7.89
CA LEU A 80 -16.97 -0.52 6.94
C LEU A 80 -17.49 -1.32 5.76
N ASP A 81 -18.83 -1.40 5.64
CA ASP A 81 -19.47 -2.18 4.58
C ASP A 81 -19.05 -1.69 3.19
N GLY A 82 -18.72 -2.64 2.31
CA GLY A 82 -18.18 -2.35 0.98
C GLY A 82 -16.66 -2.08 0.95
N LEU A 83 -16.03 -1.88 2.13
CA LEU A 83 -14.58 -1.68 2.23
C LEU A 83 -13.88 -2.87 2.88
N GLY A 84 -14.24 -3.19 4.12
CA GLY A 84 -13.62 -4.27 4.88
C GLY A 84 -13.64 -4.03 6.38
N THR A 85 -12.88 -4.84 7.11
CA THR A 85 -12.82 -4.82 8.57
C THR A 85 -11.42 -4.44 9.04
N PHE A 86 -11.36 -3.44 9.90
CA PHE A 86 -10.17 -3.06 10.67
C PHE A 86 -10.20 -3.74 12.02
N TYR A 87 -9.09 -4.31 12.45
CA TYR A 87 -8.99 -4.98 13.75
C TYR A 87 -7.59 -4.88 14.34
N PRO A 88 -7.48 -4.72 15.68
CA PRO A 88 -6.20 -4.70 16.36
C PRO A 88 -5.61 -6.10 16.51
N SER A 89 -4.30 -6.19 16.54
CA SER A 89 -3.55 -7.39 16.93
C SER A 89 -2.33 -7.02 17.75
N VAL A 90 -1.94 -7.92 18.65
CA VAL A 90 -0.77 -7.73 19.51
C VAL A 90 0.51 -8.06 18.74
N ASP A 91 1.53 -7.21 18.87
CA ASP A 91 2.91 -7.51 18.52
C ASP A 91 3.67 -7.92 19.79
N GLY A 92 3.83 -9.22 20.00
CA GLY A 92 4.46 -9.78 21.19
C GLY A 92 5.46 -10.90 20.90
N GLN A 93 5.87 -11.10 19.63
CA GLN A 93 6.61 -12.29 19.16
C GLN A 93 7.87 -12.65 19.99
N LYS A 94 8.55 -11.67 20.56
CA LYS A 94 9.80 -11.90 21.33
C LYS A 94 9.61 -11.86 22.86
N LEU A 95 8.38 -11.69 23.33
CA LEU A 95 8.05 -11.50 24.73
C LEU A 95 7.30 -12.69 25.35
N GLY A 96 7.18 -13.79 24.59
CA GLY A 96 6.55 -15.02 25.08
C GLY A 96 7.25 -15.57 26.31
N LYS A 97 6.48 -16.18 27.23
CA LYS A 97 6.96 -16.81 28.46
C LYS A 97 6.87 -18.33 28.35
N ALA A 98 7.74 -19.05 29.07
CA ALA A 98 7.84 -20.49 29.00
C ALA A 98 6.62 -21.22 29.63
N ASN A 99 5.97 -20.59 30.61
CA ASN A 99 4.80 -21.16 31.27
C ASN A 99 3.76 -20.08 31.59
N LEU A 100 2.54 -20.53 31.90
CA LEU A 100 1.40 -19.66 32.17
C LEU A 100 1.59 -18.80 33.44
N ALA A 101 2.20 -19.37 34.48
CA ALA A 101 2.39 -18.66 35.74
C ALA A 101 3.29 -17.44 35.55
N ASP A 102 4.41 -17.60 34.85
CA ASP A 102 5.34 -16.51 34.53
C ASP A 102 4.68 -15.46 33.63
N ALA A 103 3.86 -15.88 32.65
CA ALA A 103 3.12 -14.99 31.78
C ALA A 103 2.16 -14.09 32.58
N VAL A 104 1.36 -14.69 33.49
CA VAL A 104 0.42 -13.98 34.35
C VAL A 104 1.16 -13.06 35.32
N ALA A 105 2.24 -13.55 35.94
CA ALA A 105 3.02 -12.75 36.89
C ALA A 105 3.71 -11.54 36.25
N SER A 106 4.09 -11.62 34.97
CA SER A 106 4.72 -10.50 34.25
C SER A 106 3.76 -9.37 33.90
N GLY A 107 2.47 -9.64 33.91
CA GLY A 107 1.44 -8.70 33.45
C GLY A 107 1.37 -8.53 31.93
N PRO A 108 0.24 -7.98 31.41
CA PRO A 108 0.03 -7.86 29.97
C PRO A 108 1.04 -6.92 29.28
N ASP A 109 1.38 -5.81 29.89
CA ASP A 109 2.29 -4.81 29.30
C ASP A 109 3.68 -5.38 29.00
N ALA A 110 4.18 -6.30 29.85
CA ALA A 110 5.48 -6.94 29.66
C ALA A 110 5.49 -7.96 28.51
N MET A 111 4.34 -8.28 27.96
CA MET A 111 4.18 -9.22 26.84
C MET A 111 3.82 -8.55 25.51
N ILE A 112 3.69 -7.23 25.48
CA ILE A 112 3.23 -6.44 24.35
C ILE A 112 4.30 -5.43 23.95
N ASN A 113 4.86 -5.55 22.73
CA ASN A 113 5.71 -4.53 22.12
C ASN A 113 4.91 -3.38 21.53
N GLY A 114 3.71 -3.69 21.05
CA GLY A 114 2.84 -2.73 20.39
C GLY A 114 1.56 -3.37 19.87
N ILE A 115 0.66 -2.53 19.41
CA ILE A 115 -0.58 -2.93 18.76
C ILE A 115 -0.51 -2.57 17.28
N LYS A 116 -0.79 -3.55 16.42
CA LYS A 116 -0.89 -3.37 14.97
C LYS A 116 -2.36 -3.30 14.59
N ILE A 117 -2.70 -2.36 13.72
CA ILE A 117 -4.02 -2.32 13.11
C ILE A 117 -3.93 -3.02 11.75
N ASN A 118 -4.71 -4.07 11.60
CA ASN A 118 -4.79 -4.87 10.37
C ASN A 118 -6.08 -4.52 9.63
N PHE A 119 -6.05 -4.73 8.32
CA PHE A 119 -7.19 -4.56 7.45
C PHE A 119 -7.48 -5.86 6.70
N ASN A 120 -8.73 -6.31 6.76
CA ASN A 120 -9.24 -7.44 6.00
C ASN A 120 -10.27 -6.92 4.98
N PRO A 121 -9.98 -6.96 3.66
CA PRO A 121 -10.88 -6.47 2.64
C PRO A 121 -12.23 -7.18 2.65
N GLU A 122 -13.31 -6.45 2.30
CA GLU A 122 -14.65 -7.03 2.15
C GLU A 122 -14.64 -8.08 1.04
N ASN A 123 -15.27 -9.22 1.32
CA ASN A 123 -15.35 -10.38 0.41
C ASN A 123 -16.81 -10.73 0.05
N SER A 124 -17.72 -9.77 0.11
CA SER A 124 -19.11 -9.98 -0.28
C SER A 124 -19.28 -10.03 -1.81
N LYS A 125 -20.31 -10.76 -2.26
CA LYS A 125 -20.60 -10.89 -3.70
C LYS A 125 -20.95 -9.52 -4.29
N GLY A 126 -20.11 -9.04 -5.22
CA GLY A 126 -20.35 -7.84 -6.02
C GLY A 126 -19.49 -6.62 -5.70
N GLU A 127 -18.87 -6.52 -4.52
CA GLU A 127 -18.05 -5.36 -4.11
C GLU A 127 -16.74 -5.81 -3.46
N GLN A 128 -16.06 -6.76 -4.11
CA GLN A 128 -14.85 -7.35 -3.53
C GLN A 128 -13.63 -6.46 -3.76
N LEU A 129 -12.97 -6.05 -2.68
CA LEU A 129 -11.60 -5.51 -2.71
C LEU A 129 -10.54 -6.62 -2.64
N THR A 130 -10.92 -7.87 -2.93
CA THR A 130 -9.97 -8.96 -3.06
C THR A 130 -9.06 -8.72 -4.26
N SER A 131 -7.85 -9.25 -4.22
CA SER A 131 -6.83 -9.03 -5.25
C SER A 131 -7.31 -9.34 -6.67
N ARG A 132 -8.17 -10.36 -6.85
CA ARG A 132 -8.70 -10.74 -8.18
C ARG A 132 -9.82 -9.82 -8.64
N ALA A 133 -10.84 -9.61 -7.82
CA ALA A 133 -11.99 -8.79 -8.18
C ALA A 133 -11.60 -7.31 -8.35
N PHE A 134 -10.67 -6.81 -7.53
CA PHE A 134 -10.15 -5.45 -7.66
C PHE A 134 -9.34 -5.27 -8.95
N LYS A 135 -8.54 -6.29 -9.33
CA LYS A 135 -7.83 -6.28 -10.62
C LYS A 135 -8.76 -6.08 -11.80
N ASP A 136 -9.93 -6.73 -11.80
CA ASP A 136 -10.91 -6.64 -12.91
C ASP A 136 -11.56 -5.25 -13.03
N GLN A 137 -11.43 -4.41 -12.00
CA GLN A 137 -11.91 -3.03 -11.98
C GLN A 137 -10.84 -2.03 -12.46
N CYS A 138 -9.59 -2.45 -12.54
CA CYS A 138 -8.47 -1.58 -12.91
C CYS A 138 -8.17 -1.65 -14.41
N ILE A 139 -7.67 -0.54 -14.95
CA ILE A 139 -7.01 -0.47 -16.25
C ILE A 139 -5.52 -0.34 -15.95
N PHE A 140 -4.68 -1.06 -16.68
CA PHE A 140 -3.24 -1.05 -16.46
C PHE A 140 -2.50 -0.52 -17.68
N GLU A 141 -1.41 0.23 -17.41
CA GLU A 141 -0.43 0.59 -18.43
C GLU A 141 0.98 0.42 -17.88
N PHE A 142 1.94 0.11 -18.74
CA PHE A 142 3.35 0.07 -18.34
C PHE A 142 3.95 1.48 -18.33
N GLY A 143 4.71 1.80 -17.25
CA GLY A 143 5.36 3.08 -17.06
C GLY A 143 6.86 3.01 -17.21
N TYR A 144 7.55 2.57 -16.18
CA TYR A 144 8.98 2.74 -16.01
C TYR A 144 9.71 1.43 -15.71
N LEU A 145 10.96 1.35 -16.14
CA LEU A 145 11.96 0.46 -15.54
C LEU A 145 12.47 1.14 -14.27
N VAL A 146 12.38 0.46 -13.14
CA VAL A 146 12.85 0.96 -11.85
C VAL A 146 14.11 0.24 -11.43
N GLU A 147 15.18 0.99 -11.22
CA GLU A 147 16.46 0.50 -10.76
C GLU A 147 16.83 1.11 -9.42
N SER A 148 17.46 0.30 -8.55
CA SER A 148 18.03 0.81 -7.30
C SER A 148 19.47 1.29 -7.56
N GLU A 149 19.74 2.54 -7.22
CA GLU A 149 21.06 3.14 -7.28
C GLU A 149 21.51 3.51 -5.86
N VAL A 150 22.73 3.14 -5.51
CA VAL A 150 23.33 3.54 -4.22
C VAL A 150 24.21 4.73 -4.46
N ARG A 151 23.92 5.84 -3.77
CA ARG A 151 24.73 7.07 -3.81
C ARG A 151 25.22 7.42 -2.41
N THR A 152 26.43 7.93 -2.31
CA THR A 152 26.96 8.46 -1.06
C THR A 152 26.50 9.92 -0.87
N VAL A 153 25.70 10.16 0.17
CA VAL A 153 25.20 11.51 0.52
C VAL A 153 25.66 11.80 1.94
N ALA A 154 26.44 12.88 2.10
CA ALA A 154 27.03 13.28 3.39
C ALA A 154 27.78 12.14 4.11
N GLY A 155 28.60 11.38 3.39
CA GLY A 155 29.39 10.27 3.91
C GLY A 155 28.61 8.98 4.22
N LYS A 156 27.27 8.96 3.98
CA LYS A 156 26.42 7.79 4.18
C LYS A 156 25.91 7.26 2.85
N GLN A 157 25.94 5.94 2.68
CA GLN A 157 25.31 5.31 1.52
C GLN A 157 23.78 5.38 1.67
N LYS A 158 23.14 5.97 0.66
CA LYS A 158 21.66 6.01 0.55
C LYS A 158 21.23 5.34 -0.75
N ARG A 159 20.16 4.55 -0.67
CA ARG A 159 19.55 3.91 -1.83
C ARG A 159 18.50 4.84 -2.44
N PHE A 160 18.65 5.11 -3.73
CA PHE A 160 17.72 5.88 -4.53
C PHE A 160 17.07 4.98 -5.59
N GLN A 161 15.90 5.37 -6.05
CA GLN A 161 15.25 4.73 -7.19
C GLN A 161 15.43 5.61 -8.42
N LYS A 162 15.93 5.01 -9.49
CA LYS A 162 15.98 5.63 -10.82
C LYS A 162 14.83 5.05 -11.63
N LYS A 163 13.98 5.90 -12.18
CA LYS A 163 12.87 5.53 -13.06
C LYS A 163 13.21 5.94 -14.49
N THR A 164 13.25 4.97 -15.40
CA THR A 164 13.48 5.21 -16.83
C THR A 164 12.23 4.78 -17.60
N PRO A 165 11.59 5.65 -18.41
CA PRO A 165 10.40 5.26 -19.18
C PRO A 165 10.72 4.05 -20.05
N LEU A 166 9.81 3.05 -20.07
CA LEU A 166 10.02 1.82 -20.85
C LEU A 166 10.10 2.10 -22.34
N THR A 167 9.47 3.15 -22.83
CA THR A 167 9.57 3.61 -24.22
C THR A 167 11.00 3.94 -24.62
N TYR A 168 11.81 4.48 -23.71
CA TYR A 168 13.23 4.75 -23.97
C TYR A 168 14.10 3.51 -23.87
N VAL A 169 13.77 2.60 -22.94
CA VAL A 169 14.54 1.34 -22.75
C VAL A 169 14.36 0.40 -23.93
N LEU A 170 13.18 0.39 -24.53
CA LEU A 170 12.82 -0.48 -25.65
C LEU A 170 13.01 0.19 -27.01
N ALA A 171 13.39 1.48 -27.05
CA ALA A 171 13.70 2.14 -28.31
C ALA A 171 14.92 1.45 -28.97
N PRO A 172 14.86 1.13 -30.29
CA PRO A 172 16.00 0.56 -30.97
C PRO A 172 17.19 1.53 -30.86
N THR A 173 18.33 1.03 -30.34
CA THR A 173 19.59 1.79 -30.34
C THR A 173 19.98 2.08 -31.79
N ALA A 174 20.34 3.32 -32.06
CA ALA A 174 20.70 3.79 -33.43
C ALA A 174 21.85 3.00 -34.08
N ASP A 175 22.57 2.14 -33.34
CA ASP A 175 23.68 1.34 -33.80
C ASP A 175 23.30 0.03 -34.53
N GLN A 176 22.00 -0.32 -34.66
CA GLN A 176 21.57 -1.51 -35.40
C GLN A 176 21.11 -1.23 -36.84
N GLN A 177 21.22 0.01 -37.34
CA GLN A 177 20.91 0.36 -38.74
C GLN A 177 22.13 0.49 -39.65
N GLY A 178 23.20 -0.21 -39.37
CA GLY A 178 24.40 -0.21 -40.22
C GLY A 178 24.93 -1.63 -40.48
N ASN A 179 24.31 -2.36 -41.38
CA ASN A 179 24.90 -3.25 -42.40
C ASN A 179 23.85 -4.19 -42.95
N GLY A 180 23.33 -3.86 -44.13
CA GLY A 180 22.64 -4.72 -45.03
C GLY A 180 22.88 -4.25 -46.45
#